data_f567ea1b3e984f88b1b7a16611113e14
#
_entry.id   f567ea1b3e984f88b1b7a16611113e14
#
_cell.length_a   1.000
_cell.length_b   1.000
_cell.length_c   1.000
_cell.angle_alpha   90.00
_cell.angle_beta   90.00
_cell.angle_gamma   90.00
#
_symmetry.space_group_name_H-M   'P 1'
#
loop_
_entity.id
_entity.type
_entity.pdbx_description
1 polymer ?
#
loop_
_entity_poly.entity_id
_entity_poly.type
_entity_poly.pdbx_seq_one_letter_code
_entity_poly.pdbx_strand_id
1 'polypeptide(L)'
;NVSKWIINIADNLEVKEHKYPVHLSRVRVEQLGFEGPCKLKDIYQRFDDNGYKLVPPELAIFTRFLYDEQPTGEWLRIATPLDSMIDTDGVPHLPKLGKALDMFFIETYWSYPDAIFHPHNDFVVRL
;
A
#
# COMPACT_ATOMS: atom_id res chain seq x y z
N ASN A 1 -3.86 -6.10 17.98
CA ASN A 1 -5.13 -5.63 18.50
C ASN A 1 -5.64 -4.44 17.73
N VAL A 2 -6.86 -4.55 17.32
CA VAL A 2 -7.50 -3.53 16.51
C VAL A 2 -8.55 -2.84 17.34
N SER A 3 -8.52 -1.50 17.39
CA SER A 3 -9.51 -0.75 18.14
C SER A 3 -10.89 -0.89 17.50
N LYS A 4 -11.95 -0.77 18.31
CA LYS A 4 -13.34 -0.79 17.80
C LYS A 4 -13.57 0.30 16.76
N TRP A 5 -12.90 1.43 16.93
CA TRP A 5 -12.97 2.55 15.99
C TRP A 5 -12.47 2.14 14.60
N ILE A 6 -11.33 1.45 14.54
CA ILE A 6 -10.77 1.00 13.27
C ILE A 6 -11.66 -0.09 12.63
N ILE A 7 -12.19 -1.00 13.46
CA ILE A 7 -13.13 -2.03 12.98
C ILE A 7 -14.36 -1.38 12.34
N ASN A 8 -14.92 -0.38 12.98
CA ASN A 8 -16.10 0.31 12.45
C ASN A 8 -15.80 0.99 11.11
N ILE A 9 -14.63 1.60 10.97
CA ILE A 9 -14.20 2.20 9.71
C ILE A 9 -14.04 1.13 8.64
N ALA A 10 -13.38 0.01 8.97
CA ALA A 10 -13.20 -1.09 8.04
C ALA A 10 -14.53 -1.69 7.58
N ASP A 11 -15.46 -1.90 8.50
CA ASP A 11 -16.79 -2.40 8.18
C ASP A 11 -17.55 -1.45 7.25
N ASN A 12 -17.45 -0.15 7.51
CA ASN A 12 -18.08 0.86 6.66
C ASN A 12 -17.48 0.89 5.27
N LEU A 13 -16.15 0.77 5.17
CA LEU A 13 -15.47 0.69 3.87
C LEU A 13 -15.87 -0.58 3.13
N GLU A 14 -15.93 -1.70 3.83
CA GLU A 14 -16.38 -2.96 3.26
C GLU A 14 -17.78 -2.87 2.70
N VAL A 15 -18.71 -2.24 3.42
CA VAL A 15 -20.07 -2.03 2.94
C VAL A 15 -20.10 -1.19 1.66
N LYS A 16 -19.29 -0.13 1.59
CA LYS A 16 -19.20 0.72 0.40
C LYS A 16 -18.67 -0.03 -0.80
N GLU A 17 -17.69 -0.90 -0.59
CA GLU A 17 -17.02 -1.66 -1.65
C GLU A 17 -17.65 -3.02 -1.88
N HIS A 18 -18.68 -3.36 -1.12
CA HIS A 18 -19.26 -4.70 -1.09
C HIS A 18 -19.89 -5.14 -2.42
N LYS A 19 -20.25 -4.20 -3.27
CA LYS A 19 -20.83 -4.52 -4.58
C LYS A 19 -19.83 -5.22 -5.51
N TYR A 20 -18.54 -5.03 -5.26
CA TYR A 20 -17.47 -5.52 -6.11
C TYR A 20 -16.37 -6.10 -5.25
N PRO A 21 -16.04 -7.38 -5.39
CA PRO A 21 -14.90 -7.94 -4.67
C PRO A 21 -13.63 -7.19 -5.06
N VAL A 22 -12.84 -6.81 -4.04
CA VAL A 22 -11.56 -6.17 -4.24
C VAL A 22 -10.48 -7.21 -4.00
N HIS A 23 -9.67 -7.46 -5.01
CA HIS A 23 -8.56 -8.40 -4.92
C HIS A 23 -7.25 -7.62 -4.87
N LEU A 24 -6.50 -7.85 -3.79
CA LEU A 24 -5.20 -7.23 -3.59
C LEU A 24 -4.10 -8.25 -3.85
N SER A 25 -2.99 -7.79 -4.39
CA SER A 25 -1.85 -8.63 -4.67
C SER A 25 -0.57 -7.93 -4.25
N ARG A 26 0.38 -8.71 -3.73
CA ARG A 26 1.71 -8.22 -3.45
C ARG A 26 2.56 -8.35 -4.70
N VAL A 27 3.23 -7.26 -5.07
CA VAL A 27 4.13 -7.21 -6.21
C VAL A 27 5.48 -6.68 -5.75
N ARG A 28 6.54 -7.45 -5.96
CA ARG A 28 7.89 -6.98 -5.71
C ARG A 28 8.38 -6.20 -6.92
N VAL A 29 9.10 -5.11 -6.67
CA VAL A 29 9.58 -4.22 -7.73
C VAL A 29 10.38 -4.99 -8.80
N GLU A 30 11.21 -5.95 -8.40
CA GLU A 30 11.97 -6.76 -9.36
C GLU A 30 11.08 -7.57 -10.32
N GLN A 31 9.87 -7.92 -9.91
CA GLN A 31 8.91 -8.65 -10.76
C GLN A 31 8.40 -7.80 -11.91
N LEU A 32 8.58 -6.49 -11.82
CA LEU A 32 8.23 -5.55 -12.90
C LEU A 32 9.37 -5.36 -13.90
N GLY A 33 10.51 -6.00 -13.69
CA GLY A 33 11.65 -5.95 -14.59
C GLY A 33 12.73 -4.94 -14.21
N PHE A 34 12.62 -4.29 -13.04
CA PHE A 34 13.65 -3.37 -12.56
C PHE A 34 14.82 -4.13 -11.95
N GLU A 35 16.03 -3.81 -12.36
CA GLU A 35 17.26 -4.47 -11.89
C GLU A 35 18.05 -3.62 -10.89
N GLY A 36 17.68 -2.35 -10.71
CA GLY A 36 18.36 -1.43 -9.81
C GLY A 36 17.40 -0.39 -9.27
N PRO A 37 17.92 0.63 -8.58
CA PRO A 37 17.09 1.71 -8.03
C PRO A 37 16.22 2.35 -9.11
N CYS A 38 14.97 2.65 -8.77
CA CYS A 38 14.02 3.20 -9.71
C CYS A 38 13.09 4.20 -9.02
N LYS A 39 12.48 5.06 -9.83
CA LYS A 39 11.58 6.09 -9.32
C LYS A 39 10.16 5.56 -9.16
N LEU A 40 9.47 6.06 -8.15
CA LEU A 40 8.09 5.67 -7.86
C LEU A 40 7.18 5.88 -9.08
N LYS A 41 7.31 6.98 -9.80
CA LYS A 41 6.52 7.23 -11.01
C LYS A 41 6.69 6.15 -12.06
N ASP A 42 7.89 5.60 -12.19
CA ASP A 42 8.19 4.54 -13.16
C ASP A 42 7.62 3.20 -12.70
N ILE A 43 7.63 2.96 -11.39
CA ILE A 43 6.99 1.77 -10.80
C ILE A 43 5.48 1.83 -11.07
N TYR A 44 4.85 2.97 -10.84
CA TYR A 44 3.41 3.14 -11.06
C TYR A 44 3.05 2.99 -12.54
N GLN A 45 3.90 3.46 -13.44
CA GLN A 45 3.68 3.25 -14.86
C GLN A 45 3.74 1.76 -15.22
N ARG A 46 4.66 1.01 -14.61
CA ARG A 46 4.74 -0.45 -14.81
C ARG A 46 3.54 -1.18 -14.23
N PHE A 47 2.97 -0.70 -13.14
CA PHE A 47 1.71 -1.26 -12.65
C PHE A 47 0.63 -1.14 -13.72
N ASP A 48 0.48 0.04 -14.28
CA ASP A 48 -0.50 0.29 -15.32
C ASP A 48 -0.24 -0.57 -16.57
N ASP A 49 1.01 -0.65 -17.00
CA ASP A 49 1.42 -1.47 -18.15
C ASP A 49 1.08 -2.96 -17.96
N ASN A 50 1.06 -3.44 -16.72
CA ASN A 50 0.76 -4.82 -16.39
C ASN A 50 -0.70 -5.05 -15.97
N GLY A 51 -1.56 -4.03 -16.08
CA GLY A 51 -2.96 -4.15 -15.75
C GLY A 51 -3.29 -4.10 -14.27
N TYR A 52 -2.31 -3.76 -13.41
CA TYR A 52 -2.55 -3.55 -11.98
C TYR A 52 -3.18 -2.20 -11.75
N LYS A 53 -4.03 -2.11 -10.74
CA LYS A 53 -4.73 -0.88 -10.39
C LYS A 53 -4.23 -0.36 -9.05
N LEU A 54 -4.37 0.94 -8.83
CA LEU A 54 -4.02 1.55 -7.56
C LEU A 54 -5.07 1.20 -6.51
N VAL A 55 -4.63 1.19 -5.25
CA VAL A 55 -5.50 0.89 -4.11
C VAL A 55 -6.16 2.18 -3.66
N PRO A 56 -7.50 2.23 -3.53
CA PRO A 56 -8.16 3.41 -2.97
C PRO A 56 -7.64 3.71 -1.56
N PRO A 57 -7.38 4.98 -1.22
CA PRO A 57 -6.81 5.33 0.09
C PRO A 57 -7.62 4.83 1.28
N GLU A 58 -8.94 4.82 1.15
CA GLU A 58 -9.84 4.36 2.20
C GLU A 58 -9.69 2.88 2.52
N LEU A 59 -9.10 2.09 1.62
CA LEU A 59 -8.83 0.68 1.86
C LEU A 59 -7.50 0.43 2.58
N ALA A 60 -6.66 1.45 2.74
CA ALA A 60 -5.34 1.28 3.33
C ALA A 60 -5.40 0.75 4.77
N ILE A 61 -6.33 1.26 5.58
CA ILE A 61 -6.53 0.76 6.94
C ILE A 61 -7.07 -0.67 6.90
N PHE A 62 -7.98 -0.93 5.98
CA PHE A 62 -8.58 -2.24 5.83
C PHE A 62 -7.56 -3.33 5.50
N THR A 63 -6.54 -3.01 4.71
CA THR A 63 -5.49 -3.98 4.35
C THR A 63 -4.74 -4.50 5.59
N ARG A 64 -4.61 -3.69 6.65
CA ARG A 64 -3.96 -4.12 7.88
C ARG A 64 -4.69 -5.30 8.53
N PHE A 65 -6.01 -5.34 8.42
CA PHE A 65 -6.81 -6.44 8.97
C PHE A 65 -6.71 -7.70 8.13
N LEU A 66 -6.58 -7.54 6.82
CA LEU A 66 -6.52 -8.67 5.91
C LEU A 66 -5.20 -9.40 6.00
N TYR A 67 -4.16 -8.74 6.50
CA TYR A 67 -2.81 -9.31 6.56
C TYR A 67 -2.31 -9.42 7.99
N ASP A 68 -2.96 -10.27 8.77
CA ASP A 68 -2.60 -10.52 10.16
C ASP A 68 -1.48 -11.56 10.33
N GLU A 69 -1.12 -12.26 9.26
CA GLU A 69 -0.01 -13.22 9.24
C GLU A 69 1.31 -12.62 8.76
N GLN A 70 1.39 -11.30 8.68
CA GLN A 70 2.59 -10.62 8.20
C GLN A 70 3.82 -11.02 9.01
N PRO A 71 4.90 -11.49 8.37
CA PRO A 71 6.12 -11.85 9.10
C PRO A 71 6.84 -10.61 9.62
N THR A 72 7.54 -10.79 10.75
CA THR A 72 8.37 -9.74 11.33
C THR A 72 9.46 -9.32 10.33
N GLY A 73 9.64 -8.02 10.19
CA GLY A 73 10.64 -7.44 9.28
C GLY A 73 10.16 -7.20 7.87
N GLU A 74 8.94 -7.64 7.53
CA GLU A 74 8.36 -7.33 6.23
C GLU A 74 7.73 -5.94 6.24
N TRP A 75 7.95 -5.19 5.17
CA TRP A 75 7.34 -3.88 4.97
C TRP A 75 6.69 -3.82 3.59
N LEU A 76 5.38 -3.56 3.60
CA LEU A 76 4.58 -3.44 2.37
C LEU A 76 4.11 -2.02 2.20
N ARG A 77 4.36 -1.44 1.03
CA ARG A 77 3.80 -0.14 0.66
C ARG A 77 2.50 -0.38 -0.08
N ILE A 78 1.47 0.36 0.31
CA ILE A 78 0.17 0.27 -0.37
C ILE A 78 0.18 1.25 -1.53
N ALA A 79 -0.02 0.76 -2.75
CA ALA A 79 0.05 1.58 -3.96
C ALA A 79 -1.20 2.44 -4.13
N THR A 80 -1.38 3.42 -3.25
CA THR A 80 -2.42 4.43 -3.36
C THR A 80 -2.02 5.50 -4.39
N PRO A 81 -2.98 6.28 -4.94
CA PRO A 81 -2.61 7.40 -5.80
C PRO A 81 -1.60 8.33 -5.11
N LEU A 82 -0.61 8.81 -5.86
CA LEU A 82 0.53 9.55 -5.30
C LEU A 82 0.15 10.82 -4.56
N ASP A 83 -0.97 11.43 -4.93
CA ASP A 83 -1.46 12.68 -4.36
C ASP A 83 -2.66 12.51 -3.44
N SER A 84 -2.98 11.27 -3.05
CA SER A 84 -4.19 10.99 -2.28
C SER A 84 -4.04 11.21 -0.78
N MET A 85 -2.81 11.26 -0.27
CA MET A 85 -2.53 11.44 1.16
C MET A 85 -1.48 12.53 1.33
N ILE A 86 -1.91 13.77 1.23
CA ILE A 86 -1.04 14.94 1.35
C ILE A 86 -1.25 15.56 2.74
N ASP A 87 -0.16 15.77 3.49
CA ASP A 87 -0.26 16.37 4.82
C ASP A 87 -0.39 17.90 4.76
N THR A 88 -0.46 18.53 5.93
CA THR A 88 -0.65 19.99 6.03
C THR A 88 0.54 20.77 5.48
N ASP A 89 1.72 20.15 5.37
CA ASP A 89 2.90 20.79 4.80
C ASP A 89 3.04 20.53 3.29
N GLY A 90 2.05 19.87 2.68
CA GLY A 90 2.06 19.56 1.26
C GLY A 90 2.89 18.34 0.89
N VAL A 91 3.30 17.53 1.87
CA VAL A 91 4.12 16.34 1.65
C VAL A 91 3.22 15.15 1.33
N PRO A 92 3.42 14.47 0.18
CA PRO A 92 2.64 13.30 -0.18
C PRO A 92 3.15 12.04 0.52
N HIS A 93 2.23 11.14 0.88
CA HIS A 93 2.52 9.91 1.61
C HIS A 93 1.88 8.68 0.97
N LEU A 94 2.52 7.53 1.18
CA LEU A 94 1.95 6.19 0.96
C LEU A 94 1.77 5.49 2.30
N PRO A 95 0.68 4.73 2.48
CA PRO A 95 0.60 3.84 3.64
C PRO A 95 1.65 2.72 3.54
N LYS A 96 2.21 2.35 4.68
CA LYS A 96 3.21 1.30 4.78
C LYS A 96 2.86 0.36 5.92
N LEU A 97 2.68 -0.92 5.63
CA LEU A 97 2.39 -1.93 6.63
C LEU A 97 3.67 -2.62 7.07
N GLY A 98 3.83 -2.81 8.37
CA GLY A 98 4.99 -3.51 8.89
C GLY A 98 4.66 -4.31 10.14
N LYS A 99 5.59 -5.17 10.52
CA LYS A 99 5.57 -5.89 11.78
C LYS A 99 6.97 -5.93 12.37
N ALA A 100 7.09 -5.53 13.63
CA ALA A 100 8.34 -5.59 14.37
C ALA A 100 8.03 -5.82 15.84
N LEU A 101 8.86 -6.58 16.56
CA LEU A 101 8.70 -6.86 17.99
C LEU A 101 7.29 -7.36 18.35
N ASP A 102 6.74 -8.24 17.50
CA ASP A 102 5.39 -8.79 17.65
C ASP A 102 4.26 -7.75 17.59
N MET A 103 4.56 -6.55 17.10
CA MET A 103 3.57 -5.49 16.92
C MET A 103 3.35 -5.21 15.44
N PHE A 104 2.09 -5.02 15.07
CA PHE A 104 1.73 -4.59 13.73
C PHE A 104 1.70 -3.07 13.66
N PHE A 105 2.22 -2.53 12.56
CA PHE A 105 2.27 -1.10 12.32
C PHE A 105 1.57 -0.76 11.02
N ILE A 106 0.96 0.42 11.01
CA ILE A 106 0.64 1.11 9.78
C ILE A 106 1.30 2.47 9.88
N GLU A 107 2.19 2.76 8.95
CA GLU A 107 2.97 3.99 8.89
C GLU A 107 2.79 4.62 7.52
N THR A 108 3.55 5.67 7.26
CA THR A 108 3.57 6.29 5.95
C THR A 108 4.99 6.40 5.42
N TYR A 109 5.11 6.46 4.11
CA TYR A 109 6.34 6.72 3.40
C TYR A 109 6.07 7.80 2.35
N TRP A 110 7.11 8.49 1.93
CA TRP A 110 6.95 9.56 0.94
C TRP A 110 6.49 8.99 -0.41
N SER A 111 5.54 9.67 -1.03
CA SER A 111 5.03 9.31 -2.36
C SER A 111 5.35 10.35 -3.43
N TYR A 112 6.49 11.04 -3.29
CA TYR A 112 6.97 11.88 -4.38
C TYR A 112 7.21 11.04 -5.62
N PRO A 113 6.86 11.56 -6.82
CA PRO A 113 7.07 10.80 -8.07
C PRO A 113 8.51 10.37 -8.28
N ASP A 114 9.47 11.16 -7.80
CA ASP A 114 10.90 10.88 -7.94
C ASP A 114 11.49 10.11 -6.75
N ALA A 115 10.68 9.71 -5.77
CA ALA A 115 11.14 8.90 -4.66
C ALA A 115 11.75 7.60 -5.17
N ILE A 116 12.90 7.22 -4.61
CA ILE A 116 13.67 6.06 -5.08
C ILE A 116 13.28 4.82 -4.27
N PHE A 117 13.03 3.75 -4.99
CA PHE A 117 12.78 2.42 -4.44
C PHE A 117 13.76 1.42 -5.07
N HIS A 118 13.80 0.22 -4.53
CA HIS A 118 14.75 -0.81 -4.91
C HIS A 118 14.04 -2.08 -5.34
N PRO A 119 14.70 -2.97 -6.13
CA PRO A 119 14.07 -4.19 -6.62
C PRO A 119 13.48 -5.10 -5.55
N HIS A 120 14.01 -5.06 -4.32
CA HIS A 120 13.53 -5.89 -3.22
C HIS A 120 12.33 -5.30 -2.47
N ASN A 121 11.90 -4.10 -2.80
CA ASN A 121 10.74 -3.50 -2.15
C ASN A 121 9.44 -4.12 -2.65
N ASP A 122 8.47 -4.24 -1.75
CA ASP A 122 7.16 -4.83 -2.02
C ASP A 122 6.06 -3.78 -1.96
N PHE A 123 5.14 -3.88 -2.91
CA PHE A 123 3.95 -3.05 -2.98
C PHE A 123 2.70 -3.92 -2.97
N VAL A 124 1.59 -3.35 -2.50
CA VAL A 124 0.26 -3.95 -2.64
C VAL A 124 -0.50 -3.17 -3.69
N VAL A 125 -1.02 -3.88 -4.67
CA VAL A 125 -1.81 -3.33 -5.77
C VAL A 125 -3.18 -4.00 -5.79
N ARG A 126 -4.09 -3.43 -6.55
CA ARG A 126 -5.41 -4.02 -6.80
C ARG A 126 -5.39 -4.70 -8.17
N LEU A 127 -5.97 -5.88 -8.22
CA LEU A 127 -6.12 -6.63 -9.47
C LEU A 127 -7.35 -6.19 -10.27
#